data_18d142d5f08a3b8e2071c39729282e9b
#
_entry.id   18d142d5f08a3b8e2071c39729282e9b
#
_cell.length_a   1.000
_cell.length_b   1.000
_cell.length_c   1.000
_cell.angle_alpha   90.00
_cell.angle_beta   90.00
_cell.angle_gamma   90.00
#
_symmetry.space_group_name_H-M   'P 1'
#
loop_
_entity.id
_entity.type
_entity.pdbx_description
1 polymer ?
#
loop_
_entity_poly.entity_id
_entity_poly.type
_entity_poly.pdbx_seq_one_letter_code
_entity_poly.pdbx_strand_id
1 'polypeptide(L)'
;MEQIILNILKALRCGETVDDKALVKLIHAEARREGADKRDLAKRRLLPFYQRVKREDPARWAAWNVDSDLERQLLQVLRMKPRRTASGVATITVITKPWPCSGDCLFCPNDLRMPKSYLHAEPACARAEQNCFDPYLQVSARLTALSQMGHATDKIELIVLGGTWSDYPQGYQTWFMSELFRALNDDAVAGVAANPMLARPGISRAEAGRLLDDAPADALPPVVAERRERYRAAGIAIDEAELAAGVADEQERVDAAVGGYNRAVRRLYGPGTPWGEVTEWQTATMEELERQQHINETAKHRVVGLVIETRPDAVTPQALTLIRRLGCTKIQMGIQSLDQYLLDINERRISVGQIERAFSLARLFGFKIHAHFMLNLLGATPEGDKRDYERFMTEGAFMPDEVKVYP
;
A
#
# COMPACT_ATOMS: atom_id res chain seq x y z
N MET A 1 -0.44 24.37 -17.94
CA MET A 1 -0.93 22.97 -18.03
C MET A 1 -1.92 22.76 -19.17
N GLU A 2 -2.96 23.59 -19.27
CA GLU A 2 -3.97 23.48 -20.33
C GLU A 2 -3.35 23.46 -21.73
N GLN A 3 -2.43 24.38 -22.02
CA GLN A 3 -1.79 24.46 -23.34
C GLN A 3 -1.02 23.18 -23.71
N ILE A 4 -0.45 22.47 -22.70
CA ILE A 4 0.20 21.18 -22.95
C ILE A 4 -0.83 20.15 -23.40
N ILE A 5 -1.99 20.08 -22.72
CA ILE A 5 -3.09 19.18 -23.10
C ILE A 5 -3.61 19.50 -24.49
N LEU A 6 -3.84 20.80 -24.81
CA LEU A 6 -4.30 21.21 -26.12
C LEU A 6 -3.28 20.88 -27.23
N ASN A 7 -1.99 21.01 -26.95
CA ASN A 7 -0.94 20.60 -27.88
C ASN A 7 -0.89 19.08 -28.11
N ILE A 8 -1.09 18.29 -27.06
CA ILE A 8 -1.23 16.82 -27.18
C ILE A 8 -2.46 16.48 -28.04
N LEU A 9 -3.62 17.07 -27.74
CA LEU A 9 -4.85 16.83 -28.48
C LEU A 9 -4.70 17.22 -29.96
N LYS A 10 -4.01 18.32 -30.26
CA LYS A 10 -3.70 18.73 -31.63
C LYS A 10 -2.85 17.68 -32.35
N ALA A 11 -1.78 17.21 -31.74
CA ALA A 11 -0.91 16.19 -32.33
C ALA A 11 -1.69 14.89 -32.61
N LEU A 12 -2.48 14.43 -31.62
CA LEU A 12 -3.29 13.21 -31.76
C LEU A 12 -4.33 13.33 -32.89
N ARG A 13 -4.97 14.50 -33.08
CA ARG A 13 -5.90 14.74 -34.20
C ARG A 13 -5.21 14.69 -35.55
N CYS A 14 -3.93 15.05 -35.62
CA CYS A 14 -3.13 14.94 -36.84
C CYS A 14 -2.60 13.52 -37.07
N GLY A 15 -2.97 12.54 -36.21
CA GLY A 15 -2.48 11.15 -36.29
C GLY A 15 -1.04 10.98 -35.80
N GLU A 16 -0.48 11.97 -35.12
CA GLU A 16 0.87 11.91 -34.58
C GLU A 16 0.89 11.11 -33.26
N THR A 17 1.98 10.36 -33.02
CA THR A 17 2.21 9.68 -31.75
C THR A 17 2.94 10.60 -30.79
N VAL A 18 2.41 10.73 -29.55
CA VAL A 18 3.04 11.50 -28.48
C VAL A 18 3.64 10.52 -27.47
N ASP A 19 4.91 10.19 -27.64
CA ASP A 19 5.66 9.38 -26.67
C ASP A 19 6.15 10.21 -25.47
N ASP A 20 6.78 9.57 -24.50
CA ASP A 20 7.31 10.23 -23.30
C ASP A 20 8.35 11.32 -23.65
N LYS A 21 9.14 11.13 -24.72
CA LYS A 21 10.15 12.12 -25.15
C LYS A 21 9.48 13.36 -25.76
N ALA A 22 8.46 13.15 -26.58
CA ALA A 22 7.66 14.24 -27.16
C ALA A 22 6.94 15.02 -26.05
N LEU A 23 6.32 14.32 -25.09
CA LEU A 23 5.66 14.94 -23.94
C LEU A 23 6.63 15.79 -23.11
N VAL A 24 7.82 15.29 -22.79
CA VAL A 24 8.85 16.06 -22.07
C VAL A 24 9.24 17.32 -22.83
N LYS A 25 9.36 17.27 -24.17
CA LYS A 25 9.65 18.46 -24.99
C LYS A 25 8.52 19.49 -24.89
N LEU A 26 7.24 19.06 -24.94
CA LEU A 26 6.08 19.95 -24.77
C LEU A 26 6.09 20.62 -23.39
N ILE A 27 6.33 19.87 -22.34
CA ILE A 27 6.42 20.39 -20.96
C ILE A 27 7.54 21.44 -20.86
N HIS A 28 8.73 21.14 -21.40
CA HIS A 28 9.86 22.07 -21.36
C HIS A 28 9.65 23.33 -22.20
N ALA A 29 8.95 23.22 -23.33
CA ALA A 29 8.63 24.36 -24.17
C ALA A 29 7.65 25.28 -23.44
N GLU A 30 6.62 24.73 -22.83
CA GLU A 30 5.62 25.47 -22.08
C GLU A 30 6.19 26.13 -20.82
N ALA A 31 7.02 25.41 -20.06
CA ALA A 31 7.69 25.96 -18.89
C ALA A 31 8.56 27.17 -19.24
N ARG A 32 9.27 27.13 -20.38
CA ARG A 32 10.04 28.27 -20.88
C ARG A 32 9.15 29.43 -21.31
N ARG A 33 8.01 29.13 -21.94
CA ARG A 33 7.05 30.16 -22.41
C ARG A 33 6.41 30.90 -21.22
N GLU A 34 6.05 30.17 -20.17
CA GLU A 34 5.38 30.72 -18.99
C GLU A 34 6.37 31.23 -17.92
N GLY A 35 7.67 31.01 -18.07
CA GLY A 35 8.67 31.30 -17.01
C GLY A 35 8.46 30.47 -15.72
N ALA A 36 7.77 29.32 -15.84
CA ALA A 36 7.37 28.48 -14.74
C ALA A 36 8.42 27.38 -14.40
N ASP A 37 8.43 26.87 -13.17
CA ASP A 37 9.22 25.68 -12.84
C ASP A 37 8.66 24.47 -13.60
N LYS A 38 9.56 23.70 -14.22
CA LYS A 38 9.21 22.44 -14.90
C LYS A 38 8.49 21.44 -13.99
N ARG A 39 8.73 21.52 -12.67
CA ARG A 39 8.08 20.67 -11.67
C ARG A 39 6.58 20.96 -11.56
N ASP A 40 6.16 22.21 -11.82
CA ASP A 40 4.76 22.63 -11.78
C ASP A 40 3.96 22.13 -12.98
N LEU A 41 4.63 21.91 -14.10
CA LEU A 41 4.05 21.38 -15.32
C LEU A 41 4.36 19.89 -15.56
N ALA A 42 4.89 19.20 -14.55
CA ALA A 42 5.32 17.80 -14.67
C ALA A 42 4.17 16.86 -15.07
N LYS A 43 4.49 15.82 -15.86
CA LYS A 43 3.52 14.79 -16.34
C LYS A 43 2.53 14.34 -15.26
N ARG A 44 3.00 14.14 -14.02
CA ARG A 44 2.18 13.71 -12.88
C ARG A 44 1.02 14.66 -12.54
N ARG A 45 1.09 15.94 -12.94
CA ARG A 45 0.07 16.97 -12.68
C ARG A 45 -0.92 17.12 -13.83
N LEU A 46 -0.59 16.65 -15.03
CA LEU A 46 -1.43 16.84 -16.23
C LEU A 46 -2.73 16.05 -16.17
N LEU A 47 -2.68 14.77 -15.75
CA LEU A 47 -3.88 13.95 -15.65
C LEU A 47 -4.82 14.41 -14.53
N PRO A 48 -4.37 14.72 -13.31
CA PRO A 48 -5.22 15.34 -12.29
C PRO A 48 -5.85 16.65 -12.73
N PHE A 49 -5.10 17.51 -13.45
CA PHE A 49 -5.63 18.75 -14.01
C PHE A 49 -6.74 18.47 -15.05
N TYR A 50 -6.51 17.54 -16.01
CA TYR A 50 -7.51 17.13 -17.00
C TYR A 50 -8.80 16.62 -16.33
N GLN A 51 -8.68 15.71 -15.37
CA GLN A 51 -9.81 15.13 -14.66
C GLN A 51 -10.59 16.19 -13.88
N ARG A 52 -9.91 17.15 -13.26
CA ARG A 52 -10.52 18.26 -12.56
C ARG A 52 -11.31 19.17 -13.50
N VAL A 53 -10.72 19.60 -14.62
CA VAL A 53 -11.43 20.43 -15.61
C VAL A 53 -12.67 19.72 -16.15
N LYS A 54 -12.55 18.43 -16.50
CA LYS A 54 -13.68 17.63 -16.99
C LYS A 54 -14.84 17.58 -15.99
N ARG A 55 -14.54 17.50 -14.69
CA ARG A 55 -15.55 17.39 -13.63
C ARG A 55 -16.13 18.74 -13.20
N GLU A 56 -15.28 19.75 -13.03
CA GLU A 56 -15.62 21.00 -12.36
C GLU A 56 -15.89 22.17 -13.33
N ASP A 57 -15.41 22.09 -14.59
CA ASP A 57 -15.70 23.04 -15.65
C ASP A 57 -16.09 22.32 -16.97
N PRO A 58 -17.30 21.73 -17.03
CA PRO A 58 -17.75 20.99 -18.22
C PRO A 58 -17.79 21.85 -19.49
N ALA A 59 -18.01 23.18 -19.38
CA ALA A 59 -18.03 24.09 -20.51
C ALA A 59 -16.61 24.27 -21.08
N ARG A 60 -15.60 24.44 -20.24
CA ARG A 60 -14.19 24.51 -20.66
C ARG A 60 -13.76 23.18 -21.29
N TRP A 61 -14.13 22.05 -20.67
CA TRP A 61 -13.83 20.73 -21.24
C TRP A 61 -14.51 20.51 -22.60
N ALA A 62 -15.78 20.89 -22.74
CA ALA A 62 -16.50 20.78 -24.02
C ALA A 62 -15.86 21.61 -25.15
N ALA A 63 -15.26 22.78 -24.83
CA ALA A 63 -14.53 23.60 -25.78
C ALA A 63 -13.28 22.90 -26.35
N TRP A 64 -12.76 21.87 -25.67
CA TRP A 64 -11.63 21.09 -26.19
C TRP A 64 -12.04 20.08 -27.26
N ASN A 65 -13.34 19.86 -27.50
CA ASN A 65 -13.88 18.94 -28.52
C ASN A 65 -13.25 17.54 -28.47
N VAL A 66 -13.26 16.93 -27.31
CA VAL A 66 -12.67 15.60 -27.05
C VAL A 66 -13.75 14.54 -27.21
N ASP A 67 -13.71 13.75 -28.28
CA ASP A 67 -14.52 12.53 -28.41
C ASP A 67 -13.93 11.35 -27.60
N SER A 68 -14.68 10.26 -27.54
CA SER A 68 -14.29 9.08 -26.74
C SER A 68 -12.98 8.44 -27.19
N ASP A 69 -12.66 8.47 -28.50
CA ASP A 69 -11.45 7.86 -29.02
C ASP A 69 -10.23 8.74 -28.75
N LEU A 70 -10.37 10.03 -28.95
CA LEU A 70 -9.34 11.01 -28.62
C LEU A 70 -9.06 11.08 -27.12
N GLU A 71 -10.12 10.97 -26.30
CA GLU A 71 -9.96 10.87 -24.85
C GLU A 71 -9.16 9.63 -24.45
N ARG A 72 -9.47 8.49 -25.03
CA ARG A 72 -8.73 7.24 -24.77
C ARG A 72 -7.25 7.38 -25.10
N GLN A 73 -6.93 7.98 -26.25
CA GLN A 73 -5.54 8.24 -26.66
C GLN A 73 -4.85 9.23 -25.73
N LEU A 74 -5.51 10.33 -25.36
CA LEU A 74 -4.99 11.32 -24.40
C LEU A 74 -4.66 10.65 -23.06
N LEU A 75 -5.59 9.85 -22.50
CA LEU A 75 -5.39 9.15 -21.25
C LEU A 75 -4.22 8.15 -21.32
N GLN A 76 -3.98 7.51 -22.46
CA GLN A 76 -2.80 6.67 -22.66
C GLN A 76 -1.50 7.47 -22.59
N VAL A 77 -1.44 8.66 -23.20
CA VAL A 77 -0.28 9.57 -23.15
C VAL A 77 -0.02 10.05 -21.72
N LEU A 78 -1.08 10.44 -21.01
CA LEU A 78 -0.98 11.01 -19.66
C LEU A 78 -0.73 9.95 -18.57
N ARG A 79 -1.07 8.68 -18.80
CA ARG A 79 -0.90 7.59 -17.82
C ARG A 79 0.56 7.45 -17.40
N MET A 80 0.76 7.32 -16.09
CA MET A 80 2.08 7.07 -15.51
C MET A 80 2.30 5.58 -15.22
N LYS A 81 3.50 5.07 -15.51
CA LYS A 81 3.89 3.67 -15.22
C LYS A 81 2.86 2.64 -15.73
N PRO A 82 2.51 2.62 -17.03
CA PRO A 82 1.38 1.84 -17.55
C PRO A 82 1.46 0.33 -17.29
N ARG A 83 2.68 -0.22 -17.12
CA ARG A 83 2.88 -1.65 -16.83
C ARG A 83 2.38 -2.08 -15.44
N ARG A 84 2.19 -1.13 -14.49
CA ARG A 84 1.84 -1.45 -13.09
C ARG A 84 0.51 -2.19 -12.94
N THR A 85 -0.45 -1.90 -13.79
CA THR A 85 -1.78 -2.53 -13.82
C THR A 85 -2.09 -3.20 -15.14
N ALA A 86 -1.06 -3.69 -15.84
CA ALA A 86 -1.21 -4.36 -17.14
C ALA A 86 -2.02 -5.66 -17.03
N SER A 87 -2.03 -6.31 -15.86
CA SER A 87 -2.87 -7.48 -15.56
C SER A 87 -4.36 -7.16 -15.42
N GLY A 88 -4.74 -5.88 -15.40
CA GLY A 88 -6.11 -5.43 -15.09
C GLY A 88 -6.43 -5.40 -13.60
N VAL A 89 -5.45 -5.65 -12.72
CA VAL A 89 -5.60 -5.61 -11.27
C VAL A 89 -4.66 -4.56 -10.67
N ALA A 90 -5.17 -3.72 -9.79
CA ALA A 90 -4.38 -2.74 -9.07
C ALA A 90 -3.99 -3.28 -7.69
N THR A 91 -2.69 -3.37 -7.43
CA THR A 91 -2.17 -3.87 -6.15
C THR A 91 -2.03 -2.73 -5.14
N ILE A 92 -2.60 -2.90 -3.96
CA ILE A 92 -2.48 -2.01 -2.81
C ILE A 92 -1.81 -2.77 -1.67
N THR A 93 -0.58 -2.37 -1.33
CA THR A 93 0.14 -2.90 -0.18
C THR A 93 -0.06 -1.98 1.01
N VAL A 94 -0.44 -2.55 2.13
CA VAL A 94 -0.64 -1.91 3.44
C VAL A 94 0.21 -2.59 4.50
N ILE A 95 0.69 -1.82 5.47
CA ILE A 95 1.55 -2.30 6.55
C ILE A 95 0.83 -2.11 7.87
N THR A 96 0.89 -3.12 8.74
CA THR A 96 0.38 -3.05 10.12
C THR A 96 1.29 -2.19 11.00
N LYS A 97 0.79 -1.70 12.13
CA LYS A 97 1.65 -1.00 13.10
C LYS A 97 2.70 -1.94 13.72
N PRO A 98 3.80 -1.40 14.27
CA PRO A 98 4.76 -2.19 15.03
C PRO A 98 4.08 -3.01 16.13
N TRP A 99 4.45 -4.28 16.23
CA TRP A 99 3.93 -5.22 17.19
C TRP A 99 5.01 -6.24 17.57
N PRO A 100 5.01 -6.78 18.80
CA PRO A 100 5.92 -7.86 19.16
C PRO A 100 5.76 -9.07 18.25
N CYS A 101 6.88 -9.64 17.81
CA CYS A 101 6.91 -10.84 16.97
C CYS A 101 7.26 -12.07 17.81
N SER A 102 6.58 -13.19 17.57
CA SER A 102 6.89 -14.49 18.21
C SER A 102 8.27 -15.06 17.82
N GLY A 103 8.83 -14.57 16.68
CA GLY A 103 10.19 -14.92 16.23
C GLY A 103 11.22 -13.85 16.57
N ASP A 104 12.47 -14.28 16.68
CA ASP A 104 13.63 -13.40 16.90
C ASP A 104 14.79 -13.74 15.97
N CYS A 105 14.48 -13.94 14.69
CA CYS A 105 15.42 -14.37 13.65
C CYS A 105 16.56 -13.34 13.45
N LEU A 106 17.81 -13.81 13.32
CA LEU A 106 18.98 -12.95 13.16
C LEU A 106 18.97 -12.09 11.91
N PHE A 107 18.38 -12.57 10.83
CA PHE A 107 18.29 -11.84 9.56
C PHE A 107 17.20 -10.77 9.52
N CYS A 108 16.34 -10.67 10.54
CA CYS A 108 15.30 -9.64 10.56
C CYS A 108 15.86 -8.30 11.03
N PRO A 109 15.69 -7.20 10.28
CA PRO A 109 16.00 -5.87 10.76
C PRO A 109 15.14 -5.50 11.98
N ASN A 110 15.68 -4.63 12.84
CA ASN A 110 15.07 -4.19 14.09
C ASN A 110 14.76 -2.67 14.06
N ASP A 111 14.14 -2.18 13.00
CA ASP A 111 13.68 -0.79 12.92
C ASP A 111 12.42 -0.64 13.80
N LEU A 112 12.53 0.10 14.89
CA LEU A 112 11.44 0.29 15.86
C LEU A 112 10.27 1.14 15.34
N ARG A 113 10.46 1.83 14.22
CA ARG A 113 9.39 2.56 13.52
C ARG A 113 8.47 1.61 12.75
N MET A 114 8.93 0.37 12.48
CA MET A 114 8.27 -0.59 11.60
C MET A 114 7.98 -1.91 12.33
N PRO A 115 7.01 -2.69 11.85
CA PRO A 115 6.89 -4.08 12.25
C PRO A 115 8.16 -4.86 11.89
N LYS A 116 8.46 -5.88 12.69
CA LYS A 116 9.66 -6.73 12.50
C LYS A 116 9.81 -7.15 11.05
N SER A 117 11.00 -7.12 10.50
CA SER A 117 11.39 -7.45 9.12
C SER A 117 11.23 -6.31 8.09
N TYR A 118 10.79 -5.13 8.48
CA TYR A 118 10.60 -3.99 7.60
C TYR A 118 11.44 -2.79 8.01
N LEU A 119 11.78 -1.94 7.02
CA LEU A 119 12.56 -0.71 7.23
C LEU A 119 11.71 0.50 6.83
N HIS A 120 11.78 1.58 7.62
CA HIS A 120 10.99 2.80 7.39
C HIS A 120 11.23 3.44 6.02
N ALA A 121 12.45 3.32 5.46
CA ALA A 121 12.80 3.85 4.14
C ALA A 121 12.12 3.11 2.96
N GLU A 122 11.53 1.94 3.19
CA GLU A 122 10.80 1.24 2.15
C GLU A 122 9.52 1.98 1.75
N PRO A 123 9.19 2.07 0.43
CA PRO A 123 8.08 2.93 -0.02
C PRO A 123 6.70 2.57 0.56
N ALA A 124 6.44 1.31 0.92
CA ALA A 124 5.19 0.90 1.54
C ALA A 124 5.17 1.28 3.02
N CYS A 125 6.29 1.12 3.71
CA CYS A 125 6.51 1.42 5.12
C CYS A 125 6.42 2.92 5.38
N ALA A 126 7.14 3.75 4.61
CA ALA A 126 7.05 5.19 4.69
C ALA A 126 5.61 5.71 4.51
N ARG A 127 4.84 5.14 3.55
CA ARG A 127 3.43 5.50 3.40
C ARG A 127 2.58 5.07 4.60
N ALA A 128 2.82 3.89 5.15
CA ALA A 128 2.06 3.38 6.29
C ALA A 128 2.28 4.26 7.51
N GLU A 129 3.51 4.63 7.80
CA GLU A 129 3.89 5.51 8.89
C GLU A 129 3.26 6.90 8.74
N GLN A 130 3.37 7.53 7.55
CA GLN A 130 2.73 8.81 7.22
C GLN A 130 1.20 8.78 7.31
N ASN A 131 0.60 7.59 7.32
CA ASN A 131 -0.82 7.35 7.48
C ASN A 131 -1.15 6.65 8.82
N CYS A 132 -0.30 6.80 9.86
CA CYS A 132 -0.51 6.28 11.20
C CYS A 132 -0.79 4.77 11.24
N PHE A 133 -0.27 4.01 10.30
CA PHE A 133 -0.58 2.58 10.10
C PHE A 133 -2.09 2.28 10.03
N ASP A 134 -2.93 3.30 9.85
CA ASP A 134 -4.37 3.16 9.69
C ASP A 134 -4.70 2.56 8.32
N PRO A 135 -5.40 1.42 8.24
CA PRO A 135 -5.69 0.75 6.98
C PRO A 135 -6.55 1.59 6.03
N TYR A 136 -7.52 2.35 6.57
CA TYR A 136 -8.36 3.24 5.78
C TYR A 136 -7.53 4.35 5.12
N LEU A 137 -6.68 5.02 5.90
CA LEU A 137 -5.82 6.09 5.40
C LEU A 137 -4.81 5.60 4.36
N GLN A 138 -4.21 4.41 4.58
CA GLN A 138 -3.28 3.81 3.62
C GLN A 138 -3.95 3.47 2.28
N VAL A 139 -5.16 2.89 2.31
CA VAL A 139 -5.95 2.57 1.11
C VAL A 139 -6.36 3.85 0.40
N SER A 140 -6.90 4.85 1.11
CA SER A 140 -7.28 6.14 0.55
C SER A 140 -6.10 6.82 -0.18
N ALA A 141 -4.95 6.93 0.49
CA ALA A 141 -3.74 7.51 -0.10
C ALA A 141 -3.29 6.74 -1.36
N ARG A 142 -3.44 5.41 -1.34
CA ARG A 142 -3.03 4.57 -2.47
C ARG A 142 -4.01 4.63 -3.64
N LEU A 143 -5.33 4.62 -3.38
CA LEU A 143 -6.36 4.84 -4.40
C LEU A 143 -6.19 6.18 -5.09
N THR A 144 -5.99 7.24 -4.28
CA THR A 144 -5.72 8.59 -4.79
C THR A 144 -4.51 8.59 -5.74
N ALA A 145 -3.38 8.03 -5.30
CA ALA A 145 -2.18 7.97 -6.13
C ALA A 145 -2.39 7.16 -7.43
N LEU A 146 -3.11 6.05 -7.38
CA LEU A 146 -3.41 5.23 -8.56
C LEU A 146 -4.34 5.96 -9.53
N SER A 147 -5.39 6.62 -9.04
CA SER A 147 -6.31 7.44 -9.84
C SER A 147 -5.60 8.60 -10.51
N GLN A 148 -4.76 9.34 -9.78
CA GLN A 148 -3.96 10.45 -10.32
C GLN A 148 -2.93 10.00 -11.37
N MET A 149 -2.46 8.74 -11.29
CA MET A 149 -1.59 8.13 -12.30
C MET A 149 -2.34 7.55 -13.50
N GLY A 150 -3.67 7.53 -13.48
CA GLY A 150 -4.53 7.03 -14.57
C GLY A 150 -4.68 5.50 -14.60
N HIS A 151 -4.52 4.84 -13.46
CA HIS A 151 -4.77 3.41 -13.35
C HIS A 151 -6.24 3.09 -13.10
N ALA A 152 -6.73 2.02 -13.71
CA ALA A 152 -8.00 1.41 -13.33
C ALA A 152 -7.89 0.82 -11.92
N THR A 153 -8.91 1.03 -11.09
CA THR A 153 -8.96 0.60 -9.69
C THR A 153 -10.25 -0.17 -9.38
N ASP A 154 -10.90 -0.69 -10.40
CA ASP A 154 -12.13 -1.51 -10.29
C ASP A 154 -11.87 -2.92 -9.72
N LYS A 155 -10.64 -3.41 -9.85
CA LYS A 155 -10.17 -4.70 -9.30
C LYS A 155 -8.94 -4.48 -8.46
N ILE A 156 -9.04 -4.77 -7.19
CA ILE A 156 -7.97 -4.54 -6.20
C ILE A 156 -7.45 -5.87 -5.65
N GLU A 157 -6.13 -6.05 -5.68
CA GLU A 157 -5.44 -7.02 -4.84
C GLU A 157 -4.87 -6.30 -3.62
N LEU A 158 -5.36 -6.65 -2.43
CA LEU A 158 -4.82 -6.16 -1.17
C LEU A 158 -3.68 -7.05 -0.70
N ILE A 159 -2.56 -6.46 -0.30
CA ILE A 159 -1.43 -7.18 0.31
C ILE A 159 -1.21 -6.59 1.69
N VAL A 160 -1.49 -7.38 2.72
CA VAL A 160 -1.31 -7.01 4.13
C VAL A 160 0.00 -7.59 4.61
N LEU A 161 0.93 -6.71 4.93
CA LEU A 161 2.27 -7.03 5.39
C LEU A 161 2.49 -6.47 6.80
N GLY A 162 3.48 -7.00 7.50
CA GLY A 162 3.91 -6.48 8.78
C GLY A 162 4.11 -7.56 9.85
N GLY A 163 5.33 -7.98 10.06
CA GLY A 163 5.70 -8.97 11.06
C GLY A 163 4.94 -10.30 10.88
N THR A 164 4.51 -10.88 11.99
CA THR A 164 3.67 -12.08 11.97
C THR A 164 2.22 -11.70 12.22
N TRP A 165 1.38 -11.80 11.21
CA TRP A 165 -0.05 -11.45 11.31
C TRP A 165 -0.75 -12.11 12.50
N SER A 166 -0.46 -13.39 12.74
CA SER A 166 -1.10 -14.18 13.79
C SER A 166 -0.70 -13.76 15.22
N ASP A 167 0.29 -12.87 15.37
CA ASP A 167 0.69 -12.32 16.69
C ASP A 167 -0.18 -11.12 17.11
N TYR A 168 -0.94 -10.53 16.18
CA TYR A 168 -1.86 -9.44 16.51
C TYR A 168 -3.14 -9.94 17.16
N PRO A 169 -3.73 -9.16 18.11
CA PRO A 169 -5.02 -9.52 18.71
C PRO A 169 -6.13 -9.67 17.64
N GLN A 170 -7.03 -10.62 17.83
CA GLN A 170 -8.11 -10.87 16.85
C GLN A 170 -8.97 -9.64 16.59
N GLY A 171 -9.29 -8.83 17.62
CA GLY A 171 -10.04 -7.59 17.45
C GLY A 171 -9.34 -6.60 16.50
N TYR A 172 -8.00 -6.46 16.64
CA TYR A 172 -7.19 -5.65 15.73
C TYR A 172 -7.18 -6.21 14.31
N GLN A 173 -7.01 -7.54 14.14
CA GLN A 173 -7.03 -8.18 12.83
C GLN A 173 -8.37 -7.92 12.11
N THR A 174 -9.49 -8.09 12.84
CA THR A 174 -10.83 -7.87 12.29
C THR A 174 -11.06 -6.39 11.93
N TRP A 175 -10.65 -5.47 12.82
CA TRP A 175 -10.71 -4.03 12.57
C TRP A 175 -9.88 -3.62 11.36
N PHE A 176 -8.64 -4.09 11.28
CA PHE A 176 -7.75 -3.75 10.18
C PHE A 176 -8.36 -4.14 8.83
N MET A 177 -8.89 -5.36 8.73
CA MET A 177 -9.56 -5.82 7.51
C MET A 177 -10.85 -5.06 7.24
N SER A 178 -11.70 -4.83 8.23
CA SER A 178 -12.93 -4.07 8.07
C SER A 178 -12.67 -2.66 7.50
N GLU A 179 -11.64 -1.97 8.00
CA GLU A 179 -11.29 -0.64 7.55
C GLU A 179 -10.67 -0.61 6.14
N LEU A 180 -9.97 -1.68 5.72
CA LEU A 180 -9.51 -1.84 4.32
C LEU A 180 -10.71 -1.89 3.36
N PHE A 181 -11.70 -2.75 3.66
CA PHE A 181 -12.90 -2.86 2.84
C PHE A 181 -13.72 -1.57 2.87
N ARG A 182 -13.87 -0.93 4.05
CA ARG A 182 -14.60 0.33 4.18
C ARG A 182 -14.00 1.43 3.30
N ALA A 183 -12.67 1.61 3.29
CA ALA A 183 -12.02 2.61 2.45
C ALA A 183 -12.26 2.40 0.95
N LEU A 184 -12.35 1.14 0.51
CA LEU A 184 -12.69 0.78 -0.87
C LEU A 184 -14.17 1.02 -1.17
N ASN A 185 -15.07 0.71 -0.22
CA ASN A 185 -16.52 0.89 -0.34
C ASN A 185 -16.89 2.38 -0.38
N ASP A 186 -16.23 3.20 0.43
CA ASP A 186 -16.47 4.65 0.51
C ASP A 186 -15.88 5.43 -0.68
N ASP A 187 -15.16 4.77 -1.61
CA ASP A 187 -14.44 5.42 -2.71
C ASP A 187 -13.55 6.57 -2.18
N ALA A 188 -12.76 6.27 -1.15
CA ALA A 188 -11.99 7.24 -0.37
C ALA A 188 -10.79 7.82 -1.15
N VAL A 189 -11.08 8.51 -2.26
CA VAL A 189 -10.08 9.13 -3.16
C VAL A 189 -10.00 10.63 -2.89
N ALA A 190 -8.80 11.13 -2.60
CA ALA A 190 -8.56 12.55 -2.42
C ALA A 190 -8.73 13.35 -3.74
N GLY A 191 -9.17 14.60 -3.64
CA GLY A 191 -9.39 15.48 -4.79
C GLY A 191 -10.73 15.25 -5.51
N VAL A 192 -11.58 14.36 -5.00
CA VAL A 192 -12.93 14.10 -5.54
C VAL A 192 -13.97 15.01 -4.88
N ALA A 193 -13.70 15.52 -3.68
CA ALA A 193 -14.59 16.49 -3.05
C ALA A 193 -14.65 17.77 -3.87
N ALA A 194 -15.86 18.19 -4.25
CA ALA A 194 -16.07 19.49 -4.88
C ALA A 194 -15.43 20.57 -4.01
N ASN A 195 -14.60 21.42 -4.60
CA ASN A 195 -14.01 22.54 -3.89
C ASN A 195 -15.16 23.42 -3.33
N PRO A 196 -15.33 23.55 -2.00
CA PRO A 196 -16.44 24.34 -1.42
C PRO A 196 -16.46 25.79 -1.91
N MET A 197 -15.32 26.32 -2.36
CA MET A 197 -15.19 27.65 -2.95
C MET A 197 -15.90 27.78 -4.29
N LEU A 198 -16.02 26.67 -5.05
CA LEU A 198 -16.74 26.64 -6.33
C LEU A 198 -18.27 26.55 -6.17
N ALA A 199 -18.74 26.16 -5.00
CA ALA A 199 -20.16 26.11 -4.66
C ALA A 199 -20.73 27.46 -4.20
N ARG A 200 -19.92 28.53 -4.15
CA ARG A 200 -20.39 29.87 -3.75
C ARG A 200 -21.33 30.47 -4.80
N PRO A 201 -22.54 30.92 -4.40
CA PRO A 201 -23.41 31.66 -5.31
C PRO A 201 -22.70 32.92 -5.83
N GLY A 202 -22.75 33.15 -7.17
CA GLY A 202 -22.21 34.36 -7.80
C GLY A 202 -20.73 34.32 -8.17
N ILE A 203 -20.04 33.19 -8.02
CA ILE A 203 -18.66 33.05 -8.50
C ILE A 203 -18.60 33.24 -10.03
N SER A 204 -17.70 34.10 -10.54
CA SER A 204 -17.51 34.26 -11.95
C SER A 204 -16.77 33.07 -12.57
N ARG A 205 -16.98 32.82 -13.89
CA ARG A 205 -16.29 31.76 -14.63
C ARG A 205 -14.77 31.92 -14.60
N ALA A 206 -14.26 33.17 -14.68
CA ALA A 206 -12.83 33.45 -14.60
C ALA A 206 -12.24 33.20 -13.22
N GLU A 207 -13.00 33.46 -12.14
CA GLU A 207 -12.62 33.19 -10.78
C GLU A 207 -12.68 31.68 -10.48
N ALA A 208 -13.72 30.98 -10.94
CA ALA A 208 -13.82 29.54 -10.87
C ALA A 208 -12.64 28.86 -11.60
N GLY A 209 -12.26 29.38 -12.78
CA GLY A 209 -11.08 28.88 -13.52
C GLY A 209 -9.77 29.04 -12.72
N ARG A 210 -9.55 30.20 -12.10
CA ARG A 210 -8.37 30.42 -11.24
C ARG A 210 -8.37 29.50 -10.03
N LEU A 211 -9.50 29.35 -9.33
CA LEU A 211 -9.62 28.45 -8.20
C LEU A 211 -9.40 26.97 -8.58
N LEU A 212 -9.76 26.59 -9.82
CA LEU A 212 -9.46 25.25 -10.35
C LEU A 212 -7.96 25.06 -10.62
N ASP A 213 -7.31 26.10 -11.13
CA ASP A 213 -5.88 26.05 -11.44
C ASP A 213 -5.00 26.09 -10.18
N ASP A 214 -5.44 26.85 -9.15
CA ASP A 214 -4.73 27.03 -7.88
C ASP A 214 -5.19 26.09 -6.76
N ALA A 215 -6.28 25.34 -6.96
CA ALA A 215 -6.76 24.41 -5.95
C ALA A 215 -5.70 23.35 -5.65
N PRO A 216 -5.36 23.13 -4.38
CA PRO A 216 -4.43 22.07 -4.02
C PRO A 216 -4.97 20.74 -4.57
N ALA A 217 -4.10 20.02 -5.28
CA ALA A 217 -4.42 18.68 -5.82
C ALA A 217 -4.82 17.67 -4.73
N ASP A 218 -4.73 18.07 -3.48
CA ASP A 218 -4.71 17.25 -2.28
C ASP A 218 -5.81 17.61 -1.25
N ALA A 219 -6.95 18.16 -1.67
CA ALA A 219 -8.08 18.29 -0.76
C ALA A 219 -8.48 16.89 -0.26
N LEU A 220 -8.21 16.63 1.02
CA LEU A 220 -8.51 15.34 1.64
C LEU A 220 -10.03 15.17 1.77
N PRO A 221 -10.59 13.96 1.53
CA PRO A 221 -11.95 13.65 1.90
C PRO A 221 -12.17 13.95 3.40
N PRO A 222 -13.35 14.48 3.81
CA PRO A 222 -13.60 14.83 5.20
C PRO A 222 -13.30 13.70 6.19
N VAL A 223 -13.66 12.47 5.87
CA VAL A 223 -13.38 11.27 6.69
C VAL A 223 -11.87 11.05 6.87
N VAL A 224 -11.07 11.29 5.82
CA VAL A 224 -9.60 11.16 5.89
C VAL A 224 -9.01 12.24 6.79
N ALA A 225 -9.50 13.48 6.68
CA ALA A 225 -9.05 14.60 7.52
C ALA A 225 -9.40 14.35 8.99
N GLU A 226 -10.64 13.93 9.28
CA GLU A 226 -11.10 13.61 10.63
C GLU A 226 -10.30 12.48 11.28
N ARG A 227 -10.02 11.40 10.52
CA ARG A 227 -9.20 10.29 11.00
C ARG A 227 -7.78 10.73 11.35
N ARG A 228 -7.14 11.53 10.51
CA ARG A 228 -5.81 12.08 10.79
C ARG A 228 -5.79 12.93 12.04
N GLU A 229 -6.82 13.77 12.22
CA GLU A 229 -6.95 14.61 13.41
C GLU A 229 -7.13 13.78 14.68
N ARG A 230 -7.88 12.69 14.62
CA ARG A 230 -8.03 11.74 15.73
C ARG A 230 -6.69 11.15 16.20
N TYR A 231 -5.80 10.78 15.26
CA TYR A 231 -4.46 10.31 15.60
C TYR A 231 -3.58 11.42 16.22
N ARG A 232 -3.65 12.65 15.67
CA ARG A 232 -2.94 13.79 16.24
C ARG A 232 -3.42 14.13 17.66
N ALA A 233 -4.72 14.12 17.86
CA ALA A 233 -5.30 14.37 19.18
C ALA A 233 -4.90 13.30 20.22
N ALA A 234 -4.64 12.08 19.79
CA ALA A 234 -4.07 11.03 20.62
C ALA A 234 -2.54 11.14 20.82
N GLY A 235 -1.89 12.18 20.28
CA GLY A 235 -0.45 12.40 20.43
C GLY A 235 0.42 11.56 19.48
N ILE A 236 -0.14 11.04 18.40
CA ILE A 236 0.65 10.31 17.38
C ILE A 236 1.30 11.31 16.44
N ALA A 237 2.64 11.27 16.37
CA ALA A 237 3.42 12.04 15.42
C ALA A 237 3.15 11.61 13.98
N ILE A 238 3.23 12.57 13.05
CA ILE A 238 3.09 12.33 11.60
C ILE A 238 4.30 12.90 10.86
N ASP A 239 4.99 13.86 11.46
CA ASP A 239 6.20 14.46 10.90
C ASP A 239 7.40 13.52 11.01
N GLU A 240 8.22 13.47 9.97
CA GLU A 240 9.39 12.58 9.88
C GLU A 240 10.40 12.78 11.02
N ALA A 241 10.65 14.03 11.40
CA ALA A 241 11.61 14.34 12.46
C ALA A 241 11.07 13.93 13.85
N GLU A 242 9.78 14.15 14.10
CA GLU A 242 9.12 13.73 15.35
C GLU A 242 9.05 12.21 15.45
N LEU A 243 8.74 11.50 14.36
CA LEU A 243 8.74 10.04 14.29
C LEU A 243 10.10 9.45 14.60
N ALA A 244 11.17 10.01 14.00
CA ALA A 244 12.53 9.58 14.25
C ALA A 244 12.96 9.85 15.71
N ALA A 245 12.65 11.04 16.24
CA ALA A 245 12.97 11.41 17.61
C ALA A 245 12.23 10.52 18.63
N GLY A 246 10.98 10.14 18.36
CA GLY A 246 10.16 9.35 19.28
C GLY A 246 10.68 7.94 19.56
N VAL A 247 11.56 7.39 18.71
CA VAL A 247 12.13 6.05 18.89
C VAL A 247 13.64 6.07 19.13
N ALA A 248 14.32 7.23 19.04
CA ALA A 248 15.79 7.33 18.97
C ALA A 248 16.50 6.62 20.13
N ASP A 249 16.10 6.88 21.36
CA ASP A 249 16.75 6.31 22.56
C ASP A 249 16.61 4.79 22.64
N GLU A 250 15.42 4.25 22.30
CA GLU A 250 15.21 2.80 22.30
C GLU A 250 15.88 2.14 21.08
N GLN A 251 15.94 2.84 19.93
CA GLN A 251 16.65 2.34 18.74
C GLN A 251 18.16 2.20 19.03
N GLU A 252 18.78 3.22 19.66
CA GLU A 252 20.20 3.15 20.04
C GLU A 252 20.47 1.96 20.96
N ARG A 253 19.59 1.69 21.92
CA ARG A 253 19.71 0.53 22.82
C ARG A 253 19.59 -0.82 22.08
N VAL A 254 18.71 -0.89 21.10
CA VAL A 254 18.54 -2.11 20.28
C VAL A 254 19.75 -2.31 19.39
N ASP A 255 20.29 -1.26 18.79
CA ASP A 255 21.45 -1.31 17.92
C ASP A 255 22.73 -1.67 18.71
N ALA A 256 22.82 -1.22 19.95
CA ALA A 256 23.91 -1.58 20.87
C ALA A 256 23.75 -2.98 21.50
N ALA A 257 22.74 -3.77 21.08
CA ALA A 257 22.39 -5.07 21.64
C ALA A 257 22.12 -5.09 23.18
N VAL A 258 21.81 -3.93 23.76
CA VAL A 258 21.45 -3.79 25.20
C VAL A 258 19.97 -4.09 25.43
N GLY A 259 19.15 -4.11 24.37
CA GLY A 259 17.73 -4.43 24.38
C GLY A 259 17.32 -5.19 23.13
N GLY A 260 16.19 -5.90 23.17
CA GLY A 260 15.62 -6.55 22.00
C GLY A 260 14.41 -5.80 21.45
N TYR A 261 14.17 -5.92 20.16
CA TYR A 261 13.05 -5.33 19.44
C TYR A 261 11.71 -5.48 20.18
N ASN A 262 11.37 -6.69 20.59
CA ASN A 262 10.09 -6.96 21.26
C ASN A 262 9.88 -6.19 22.58
N ARG A 263 10.95 -5.95 23.33
CA ARG A 263 10.89 -5.16 24.56
C ARG A 263 10.70 -3.68 24.27
N ALA A 264 11.45 -3.15 23.32
CA ALA A 264 11.35 -1.76 22.87
C ALA A 264 9.97 -1.45 22.30
N VAL A 265 9.43 -2.31 21.44
CA VAL A 265 8.09 -2.15 20.87
C VAL A 265 7.00 -2.14 21.94
N ARG A 266 7.08 -3.00 22.97
CA ARG A 266 6.11 -2.95 24.09
C ARG A 266 6.16 -1.64 24.86
N ARG A 267 7.34 -1.00 24.96
CA ARG A 267 7.47 0.32 25.62
C ARG A 267 6.94 1.45 24.78
N LEU A 268 7.16 1.41 23.45
CA LEU A 268 6.78 2.48 22.52
C LEU A 268 5.31 2.41 22.09
N TYR A 269 4.77 1.21 21.95
CA TYR A 269 3.44 0.94 21.37
C TYR A 269 2.45 0.24 22.33
N GLY A 270 2.87 -0.02 23.55
CA GLY A 270 2.08 -0.75 24.56
C GLY A 270 1.18 0.15 25.42
N PRO A 271 0.51 -0.43 26.43
CA PRO A 271 -0.36 0.30 27.35
C PRO A 271 0.36 1.47 28.03
N GLY A 272 -0.36 2.57 28.23
CA GLY A 272 0.18 3.80 28.84
C GLY A 272 0.96 4.71 27.87
N THR A 273 0.98 4.38 26.60
CA THR A 273 1.54 5.22 25.53
C THR A 273 0.41 5.75 24.63
N PRO A 274 0.66 6.81 23.83
CA PRO A 274 -0.31 7.26 22.81
C PRO A 274 -0.79 6.12 21.90
N TRP A 275 0.09 5.21 21.51
CA TRP A 275 -0.27 4.03 20.71
C TRP A 275 -1.09 3.00 21.49
N GLY A 276 -0.90 2.90 22.80
CA GLY A 276 -1.75 2.07 23.68
C GLY A 276 -3.20 2.55 23.67
N GLU A 277 -3.42 3.86 23.82
CA GLU A 277 -4.75 4.49 23.74
C GLU A 277 -5.39 4.28 22.36
N VAL A 278 -4.63 4.48 21.28
CA VAL A 278 -5.06 4.20 19.91
C VAL A 278 -5.50 2.74 19.75
N THR A 279 -4.80 1.80 20.39
CA THR A 279 -5.11 0.36 20.29
C THR A 279 -6.49 0.03 20.86
N GLU A 280 -6.98 0.75 21.87
CA GLU A 280 -8.28 0.51 22.49
C GLU A 280 -9.45 0.66 21.50
N TRP A 281 -9.36 1.59 20.55
CA TRP A 281 -10.41 1.77 19.53
C TRP A 281 -10.11 1.07 18.19
N GLN A 282 -8.95 0.42 18.07
CA GLN A 282 -8.60 -0.41 16.90
C GLN A 282 -9.16 -1.84 17.06
N THR A 283 -10.46 -1.96 17.20
CA THR A 283 -11.17 -3.25 17.32
C THR A 283 -12.48 -3.22 16.54
N ALA A 284 -12.87 -4.37 15.98
CA ALA A 284 -14.17 -4.55 15.30
C ALA A 284 -14.67 -5.98 15.51
N THR A 285 -15.99 -6.17 15.32
CA THR A 285 -16.60 -7.49 15.34
C THR A 285 -16.48 -8.17 13.97
N MET A 286 -16.66 -9.47 13.95
CA MET A 286 -16.66 -10.24 12.70
C MET A 286 -17.88 -9.87 11.82
N GLU A 287 -19.01 -9.58 12.43
CA GLU A 287 -20.24 -9.14 11.74
C GLU A 287 -20.03 -7.81 11.00
N GLU A 288 -19.28 -6.89 11.62
CA GLU A 288 -18.92 -5.62 10.97
C GLU A 288 -18.07 -5.86 9.73
N LEU A 289 -17.04 -6.73 9.85
CA LEU A 289 -16.19 -7.09 8.72
C LEU A 289 -17.00 -7.76 7.60
N GLU A 290 -17.81 -8.77 7.93
CA GLU A 290 -18.63 -9.50 6.94
C GLU A 290 -19.61 -8.58 6.23
N ARG A 291 -20.15 -7.57 6.94
CA ARG A 291 -20.96 -6.52 6.34
C ARG A 291 -20.17 -5.69 5.33
N GLN A 292 -18.92 -5.28 5.65
CA GLN A 292 -18.08 -4.52 4.74
C GLN A 292 -17.66 -5.37 3.52
N GLN A 293 -17.40 -6.65 3.69
CA GLN A 293 -17.12 -7.57 2.61
C GLN A 293 -18.30 -7.70 1.65
N HIS A 294 -19.52 -7.86 2.19
CA HIS A 294 -20.75 -7.95 1.37
C HIS A 294 -20.99 -6.67 0.56
N ILE A 295 -20.81 -5.49 1.17
CA ILE A 295 -20.92 -4.21 0.45
C ILE A 295 -19.89 -4.16 -0.70
N ASN A 296 -18.69 -4.70 -0.48
CA ASN A 296 -17.61 -4.69 -1.47
C ASN A 296 -17.89 -5.54 -2.71
N GLU A 297 -18.78 -6.52 -2.66
CA GLU A 297 -19.14 -7.35 -3.81
C GLU A 297 -19.64 -6.53 -5.02
N THR A 298 -20.27 -5.38 -4.74
CA THR A 298 -20.83 -4.48 -5.77
C THR A 298 -20.20 -3.09 -5.78
N ALA A 299 -19.18 -2.87 -4.95
CA ALA A 299 -18.49 -1.58 -4.86
C ALA A 299 -17.71 -1.25 -6.15
N LYS A 300 -17.40 0.03 -6.33
CA LYS A 300 -16.56 0.51 -7.44
C LYS A 300 -15.15 -0.10 -7.41
N HIS A 301 -14.58 -0.23 -6.23
CA HIS A 301 -13.26 -0.80 -5.99
C HIS A 301 -13.40 -2.16 -5.31
N ARG A 302 -13.50 -3.23 -6.08
CA ARG A 302 -13.74 -4.58 -5.58
C ARG A 302 -12.45 -5.31 -5.26
N VAL A 303 -12.39 -5.94 -4.09
CA VAL A 303 -11.30 -6.83 -3.72
C VAL A 303 -11.46 -8.14 -4.50
N VAL A 304 -10.49 -8.45 -5.36
CA VAL A 304 -10.43 -9.71 -6.13
C VAL A 304 -9.35 -10.66 -5.62
N GLY A 305 -8.48 -10.17 -4.75
CA GLY A 305 -7.44 -10.94 -4.07
C GLY A 305 -7.05 -10.25 -2.76
N LEU A 306 -6.81 -11.05 -1.72
CA LEU A 306 -6.31 -10.58 -0.45
C LEU A 306 -5.21 -11.51 0.02
N VAL A 307 -4.05 -10.91 0.31
CA VAL A 307 -2.83 -11.61 0.74
C VAL A 307 -2.53 -11.23 2.17
N ILE A 308 -2.23 -12.22 3.00
CA ILE A 308 -1.80 -12.03 4.39
C ILE A 308 -0.45 -12.71 4.56
N GLU A 309 0.49 -12.00 5.22
CA GLU A 309 1.79 -12.56 5.56
C GLU A 309 1.78 -13.17 6.96
N THR A 310 2.28 -14.40 7.09
CA THR A 310 2.42 -15.08 8.38
C THR A 310 3.63 -16.02 8.38
N ARG A 311 3.89 -16.63 9.53
CA ARG A 311 4.95 -17.64 9.72
C ARG A 311 4.40 -19.06 9.60
N PRO A 312 5.20 -20.03 9.11
CA PRO A 312 4.75 -21.43 9.03
C PRO A 312 4.29 -22.02 10.38
N ASP A 313 4.98 -21.70 11.48
CA ASP A 313 4.67 -22.16 12.83
C ASP A 313 3.35 -21.58 13.40
N ALA A 314 2.88 -20.46 12.84
CA ALA A 314 1.58 -19.86 13.18
C ALA A 314 0.42 -20.41 12.35
N VAL A 315 0.68 -21.29 11.37
CA VAL A 315 -0.35 -21.88 10.51
C VAL A 315 -1.01 -23.06 11.23
N THR A 316 -2.19 -22.82 11.79
CA THR A 316 -3.05 -23.82 12.44
C THR A 316 -4.43 -23.84 11.80
N PRO A 317 -5.23 -24.91 11.96
CA PRO A 317 -6.60 -24.93 11.46
C PRO A 317 -7.45 -23.75 11.95
N GLN A 318 -7.29 -23.36 13.22
CA GLN A 318 -8.00 -22.24 13.83
C GLN A 318 -7.57 -20.90 13.19
N ALA A 319 -6.25 -20.68 13.04
CA ALA A 319 -5.74 -19.49 12.39
C ALA A 319 -6.20 -19.40 10.91
N LEU A 320 -6.16 -20.51 10.18
CA LEU A 320 -6.62 -20.56 8.79
C LEU A 320 -8.12 -20.32 8.64
N THR A 321 -8.94 -20.82 9.58
CA THR A 321 -10.39 -20.54 9.62
C THR A 321 -10.62 -19.03 9.78
N LEU A 322 -9.93 -18.39 10.73
CA LEU A 322 -10.01 -16.94 10.91
C LEU A 322 -9.55 -16.20 9.65
N ILE A 323 -8.36 -16.52 9.15
CA ILE A 323 -7.75 -15.89 7.97
C ILE A 323 -8.69 -16.01 6.74
N ARG A 324 -9.40 -17.15 6.59
CA ARG A 324 -10.40 -17.31 5.52
C ARG A 324 -11.59 -16.37 5.71
N ARG A 325 -12.13 -16.26 6.94
CA ARG A 325 -13.23 -15.32 7.25
C ARG A 325 -12.82 -13.86 7.08
N LEU A 326 -11.53 -13.54 7.32
CA LEU A 326 -10.96 -12.23 7.02
C LEU A 326 -10.95 -11.88 5.50
N GLY A 327 -11.26 -12.84 4.62
CA GLY A 327 -11.33 -12.67 3.17
C GLY A 327 -10.04 -13.04 2.42
N CYS A 328 -9.06 -13.62 3.09
CA CYS A 328 -7.78 -13.99 2.49
C CYS A 328 -7.93 -15.07 1.41
N THR A 329 -7.24 -14.88 0.30
CA THR A 329 -7.19 -15.82 -0.83
C THR A 329 -5.79 -16.42 -1.03
N LYS A 330 -4.75 -15.73 -0.56
CA LYS A 330 -3.35 -16.13 -0.70
C LYS A 330 -2.59 -15.89 0.60
N ILE A 331 -1.87 -16.89 1.08
CA ILE A 331 -1.01 -16.78 2.25
C ILE A 331 0.43 -16.58 1.79
N GLN A 332 1.08 -15.56 2.33
CA GLN A 332 2.49 -15.30 2.14
C GLN A 332 3.26 -15.82 3.34
N MET A 333 4.20 -16.75 3.13
CA MET A 333 4.93 -17.41 4.20
C MET A 333 6.44 -17.23 4.05
N GLY A 334 7.09 -16.71 5.09
CA GLY A 334 8.54 -16.70 5.19
C GLY A 334 9.06 -18.08 5.61
N ILE A 335 9.36 -18.96 4.66
CA ILE A 335 10.00 -20.24 4.95
C ILE A 335 11.51 -20.08 5.16
N GLN A 336 12.12 -19.23 4.36
CA GLN A 336 13.51 -18.79 4.29
C GLN A 336 14.46 -19.87 3.77
N SER A 337 14.43 -21.09 4.26
CA SER A 337 15.22 -22.25 3.85
C SER A 337 14.51 -23.56 4.20
N LEU A 338 14.87 -24.68 3.58
CA LEU A 338 14.50 -26.04 3.98
C LEU A 338 15.69 -26.79 4.61
N ASP A 339 16.81 -26.13 4.83
CA ASP A 339 17.93 -26.67 5.58
C ASP A 339 17.75 -26.39 7.07
N GLN A 340 17.55 -27.45 7.87
CA GLN A 340 17.29 -27.32 9.32
C GLN A 340 18.48 -26.65 10.04
N TYR A 341 19.72 -26.95 9.64
CA TYR A 341 20.90 -26.33 10.23
C TYR A 341 20.89 -24.80 10.01
N LEU A 342 20.57 -24.35 8.81
CA LEU A 342 20.47 -22.91 8.53
C LEU A 342 19.34 -22.25 9.33
N LEU A 343 18.18 -22.91 9.45
CA LEU A 343 17.07 -22.40 10.25
C LEU A 343 17.48 -22.24 11.72
N ASP A 344 18.21 -23.22 12.28
CA ASP A 344 18.60 -23.24 13.69
C ASP A 344 19.64 -22.17 14.01
N ILE A 345 20.74 -22.08 13.22
CA ILE A 345 21.80 -21.10 13.51
C ILE A 345 21.37 -19.65 13.23
N ASN A 346 20.33 -19.42 12.40
CA ASN A 346 19.74 -18.12 12.20
C ASN A 346 18.57 -17.82 13.16
N GLU A 347 18.42 -18.60 14.22
CA GLU A 347 17.40 -18.46 15.25
C GLU A 347 15.96 -18.42 14.71
N ARG A 348 15.72 -19.06 13.56
CA ARG A 348 14.37 -19.12 12.97
C ARG A 348 13.40 -19.91 13.86
N ARG A 349 13.92 -20.93 14.60
CA ARG A 349 13.17 -21.76 15.55
C ARG A 349 11.93 -22.40 14.95
N ILE A 350 12.00 -22.83 13.71
CA ILE A 350 10.96 -23.55 12.96
C ILE A 350 11.58 -24.80 12.38
N SER A 351 10.90 -25.94 12.49
CA SER A 351 11.34 -27.16 11.83
C SER A 351 10.85 -27.25 10.38
N VAL A 352 11.60 -27.96 9.53
CA VAL A 352 11.18 -28.26 8.16
C VAL A 352 9.83 -28.98 8.14
N GLY A 353 9.56 -29.87 9.11
CA GLY A 353 8.26 -30.54 9.26
C GLY A 353 7.11 -29.58 9.59
N GLN A 354 7.36 -28.47 10.31
CA GLN A 354 6.35 -27.42 10.49
C GLN A 354 6.07 -26.67 9.19
N ILE A 355 7.10 -26.43 8.36
CA ILE A 355 6.92 -25.84 7.03
C ILE A 355 6.06 -26.75 6.15
N GLU A 356 6.37 -28.04 6.08
CA GLU A 356 5.61 -29.04 5.33
C GLU A 356 4.13 -29.08 5.76
N ARG A 357 3.90 -29.12 7.07
CA ARG A 357 2.55 -29.09 7.64
C ARG A 357 1.81 -27.80 7.26
N ALA A 358 2.48 -26.64 7.30
CA ALA A 358 1.89 -25.36 6.94
C ALA A 358 1.45 -25.34 5.47
N PHE A 359 2.27 -25.84 4.56
CA PHE A 359 1.91 -26.00 3.14
C PHE A 359 0.71 -26.89 2.95
N SER A 360 0.71 -28.07 3.60
CA SER A 360 -0.40 -29.04 3.53
C SER A 360 -1.70 -28.42 4.02
N LEU A 361 -1.69 -27.76 5.17
CA LEU A 361 -2.87 -27.11 5.74
C LEU A 361 -3.37 -25.96 4.83
N ALA A 362 -2.47 -25.09 4.39
CA ALA A 362 -2.84 -23.98 3.51
C ALA A 362 -3.53 -24.46 2.22
N ARG A 363 -3.04 -25.55 1.61
CA ARG A 363 -3.67 -26.18 0.45
C ARG A 363 -5.03 -26.77 0.76
N LEU A 364 -5.16 -27.51 1.87
CA LEU A 364 -6.43 -28.10 2.31
C LEU A 364 -7.51 -27.03 2.53
N PHE A 365 -7.12 -25.85 3.03
CA PHE A 365 -8.00 -24.71 3.20
C PHE A 365 -8.23 -23.91 1.89
N GLY A 366 -7.64 -24.32 0.77
CA GLY A 366 -7.83 -23.71 -0.56
C GLY A 366 -7.12 -22.38 -0.76
N PHE A 367 -6.04 -22.10 0.01
CA PHE A 367 -5.23 -20.90 -0.20
C PHE A 367 -4.20 -21.09 -1.31
N LYS A 368 -3.93 -20.03 -2.06
CA LYS A 368 -2.69 -19.90 -2.81
C LYS A 368 -1.54 -19.67 -1.84
N ILE A 369 -0.37 -20.18 -2.17
CA ILE A 369 0.83 -20.08 -1.33
C ILE A 369 1.90 -19.26 -2.05
N HIS A 370 2.28 -18.14 -1.43
CA HIS A 370 3.43 -17.34 -1.81
C HIS A 370 4.53 -17.56 -0.78
N ALA A 371 5.66 -18.14 -1.17
CA ALA A 371 6.74 -18.44 -0.25
C ALA A 371 7.92 -17.48 -0.43
N HIS A 372 8.49 -17.04 0.71
CA HIS A 372 9.74 -16.30 0.74
C HIS A 372 10.90 -17.26 1.02
N PHE A 373 11.89 -17.23 0.15
CA PHE A 373 13.11 -17.99 0.25
C PHE A 373 14.32 -17.04 0.31
N MET A 374 15.27 -17.31 1.19
CA MET A 374 16.46 -16.49 1.36
C MET A 374 17.70 -17.26 0.94
N LEU A 375 18.56 -16.58 0.21
CA LEU A 375 19.91 -17.04 -0.09
C LEU A 375 20.91 -16.37 0.85
N ASN A 376 22.09 -16.96 0.96
CA ASN A 376 23.21 -16.37 1.70
C ASN A 376 22.90 -16.12 3.19
N LEU A 377 22.08 -16.97 3.80
CA LEU A 377 21.88 -16.97 5.24
C LEU A 377 23.20 -17.27 5.97
N LEU A 378 23.31 -16.89 7.24
CA LEU A 378 24.47 -17.25 8.07
C LEU A 378 24.71 -18.76 7.96
N GLY A 379 25.93 -19.16 7.59
CA GLY A 379 26.31 -20.57 7.42
C GLY A 379 25.96 -21.19 6.07
N ALA A 380 25.26 -20.48 5.18
CA ALA A 380 24.98 -20.96 3.83
C ALA A 380 26.21 -21.00 2.94
N THR A 381 26.18 -21.86 1.93
CA THR A 381 27.15 -21.89 0.83
C THR A 381 26.40 -21.81 -0.50
N PRO A 382 27.01 -21.30 -1.58
CA PRO A 382 26.34 -21.23 -2.88
C PRO A 382 25.81 -22.58 -3.39
N GLU A 383 26.54 -23.66 -3.13
CA GLU A 383 26.15 -25.01 -3.51
C GLU A 383 25.04 -25.55 -2.60
N GLY A 384 25.05 -25.17 -1.31
CA GLY A 384 23.97 -25.45 -0.35
C GLY A 384 22.67 -24.77 -0.76
N ASP A 385 22.73 -23.46 -1.04
CA ASP A 385 21.59 -22.66 -1.49
C ASP A 385 20.95 -23.20 -2.76
N LYS A 386 21.77 -23.64 -3.74
CA LYS A 386 21.26 -24.27 -4.96
C LYS A 386 20.50 -25.56 -4.68
N ARG A 387 21.07 -26.46 -3.87
CA ARG A 387 20.41 -27.73 -3.52
C ARG A 387 19.13 -27.50 -2.73
N ASP A 388 19.15 -26.56 -1.78
CA ASP A 388 18.01 -26.21 -0.94
C ASP A 388 16.87 -25.60 -1.81
N TYR A 389 17.20 -24.70 -2.72
CA TYR A 389 16.24 -24.12 -3.65
C TYR A 389 15.70 -25.15 -4.66
N GLU A 390 16.54 -26.05 -5.18
CA GLU A 390 16.10 -27.14 -6.05
C GLU A 390 15.11 -28.06 -5.32
N ARG A 391 15.43 -28.44 -4.09
CA ARG A 391 14.55 -29.19 -3.20
C ARG A 391 13.20 -28.49 -3.03
N PHE A 392 13.23 -27.19 -2.72
CA PHE A 392 12.05 -26.37 -2.56
C PHE A 392 11.14 -26.34 -3.80
N MET A 393 11.73 -26.32 -4.99
CA MET A 393 11.00 -26.25 -6.26
C MET A 393 10.55 -27.59 -6.82
N THR A 394 11.11 -28.71 -6.34
CA THR A 394 10.87 -30.04 -6.90
C THR A 394 10.12 -30.99 -5.97
N GLU A 395 10.27 -30.84 -4.64
CA GLU A 395 9.53 -31.66 -3.68
C GLU A 395 8.05 -31.22 -3.59
N GLY A 396 7.10 -32.10 -3.94
CA GLY A 396 5.69 -31.79 -3.96
C GLY A 396 5.10 -31.29 -2.63
N ALA A 397 5.75 -31.60 -1.51
CA ALA A 397 5.37 -31.10 -0.18
C ALA A 397 5.49 -29.56 -0.07
N PHE A 398 6.45 -28.94 -0.77
CA PHE A 398 6.83 -27.54 -0.62
C PHE A 398 6.53 -26.66 -1.83
N MET A 399 6.10 -27.20 -2.97
CA MET A 399 5.87 -26.43 -4.20
C MET A 399 4.88 -25.28 -3.97
N PRO A 400 5.30 -23.99 -4.05
CA PRO A 400 4.40 -22.85 -3.90
C PRO A 400 3.73 -22.48 -5.22
N ASP A 401 2.70 -21.62 -5.15
CA ASP A 401 2.12 -20.96 -6.34
C ASP A 401 3.00 -19.79 -6.79
N GLU A 402 3.67 -19.10 -5.86
CA GLU A 402 4.56 -17.97 -6.11
C GLU A 402 5.79 -18.04 -5.19
N VAL A 403 6.93 -17.59 -5.70
CA VAL A 403 8.19 -17.51 -4.95
C VAL A 403 8.74 -16.11 -5.00
N LYS A 404 9.25 -15.64 -3.86
CA LYS A 404 10.08 -14.46 -3.76
C LYS A 404 11.41 -14.84 -3.15
N VAL A 405 12.48 -14.67 -3.91
CA VAL A 405 13.84 -14.97 -3.48
C VAL A 405 14.52 -13.68 -3.06
N TYR A 406 15.13 -13.73 -1.86
CA TYR A 406 15.95 -12.64 -1.31
C TYR A 406 17.41 -13.08 -1.29
N PRO A 407 18.32 -12.18 -1.74
CA PRO A 407 19.76 -12.43 -1.67
C PRO A 407 20.30 -12.29 -0.24
#